data_c226b9b4150519328560a5f58f1c319b
#
_entry.id   c226b9b4150519328560a5f58f1c319b
#
_cell.length_a   1.000
_cell.length_b   1.000
_cell.length_c   1.000
_cell.angle_alpha   90.00
_cell.angle_beta   90.00
_cell.angle_gamma   90.00
#
_symmetry.space_group_name_H-M   'P 1'
#
loop_
_entity.id
_entity.type
_entity.pdbx_description
1 polymer ?
#
loop_
_entity_poly.entity_id
_entity_poly.type
_entity_poly.pdbx_seq_one_letter_code
_entity_poly.pdbx_strand_id
1 'polypeptide(L)'
;MTHLLSPLSHALRLRLLLAALLAVPTFSSCIDEAEHPDTRQGNFEALWQILDEHYCFFAEKQALYGLDWQAVYAKYRMQVTERMTETQLFEVCGNMLSELRDGHVNLSTSYDFARYWSWHENYPANFSDSLHRRYLGTDYKIASGLKYRILDDNIGYVYYERFSDGIGEGNLDEVILSLMLCRGLILDIRNNTGGNLTNAEKLAARFINEPTLVGYMRHKTGKGHDDFSPLEEQWLKPSSNLRWQKRVCVLTNRKVYSAANEFVKYMSCVDNATIVGDQTGGGAGLPFMSSLPNGWAVRFSACPMFDRYKQSTEAGIAPDYLVNLLPEDEAKGLDTVIEVARQLLAR
;
A
#
# COMPACT_ATOMS: atom_id res chain seq x y z
N MET A 1 63.76 -39.15 7.32
CA MET A 1 63.85 -37.67 7.21
C MET A 1 62.51 -37.11 7.31
N THR A 2 62.05 -36.71 8.50
CA THR A 2 60.74 -36.11 8.80
C THR A 2 60.96 -34.62 9.08
N HIS A 3 60.55 -33.78 8.16
CA HIS A 3 60.56 -32.31 8.36
C HIS A 3 59.39 -31.89 9.28
N LEU A 4 59.75 -31.50 10.50
CA LEU A 4 58.88 -30.82 11.46
C LEU A 4 58.66 -29.40 11.00
N LEU A 5 57.41 -29.08 10.59
CA LEU A 5 56.92 -27.71 10.43
C LEU A 5 56.70 -27.10 11.82
N SER A 6 57.46 -26.07 12.18
CA SER A 6 57.35 -25.35 13.43
C SER A 6 55.99 -24.59 13.46
N PRO A 7 55.25 -24.60 14.58
CA PRO A 7 54.03 -23.84 14.67
C PRO A 7 54.32 -22.33 14.72
N LEU A 8 53.71 -21.56 13.82
CA LEU A 8 53.72 -20.11 13.84
C LEU A 8 53.29 -19.58 15.22
N SER A 9 54.06 -18.65 15.78
CA SER A 9 53.82 -18.08 17.09
C SER A 9 52.43 -17.41 17.15
N HIS A 10 51.75 -17.46 18.31
CA HIS A 10 50.43 -16.85 18.52
C HIS A 10 50.38 -15.38 18.10
N ALA A 11 51.48 -14.64 18.29
CA ALA A 11 51.61 -13.25 17.87
C ALA A 11 51.55 -13.05 16.35
N LEU A 12 52.11 -13.99 15.55
CA LEU A 12 52.07 -13.93 14.10
C LEU A 12 50.66 -14.30 13.56
N ARG A 13 49.99 -15.26 14.19
CA ARG A 13 48.59 -15.60 13.86
C ARG A 13 47.62 -14.45 14.18
N LEU A 14 47.84 -13.75 15.30
CA LEU A 14 47.03 -12.59 15.68
C LEU A 14 47.24 -11.39 14.73
N ARG A 15 48.48 -11.17 14.27
CA ARG A 15 48.80 -10.14 13.27
C ARG A 15 48.22 -10.44 11.90
N LEU A 16 48.20 -11.71 11.46
CA LEU A 16 47.57 -12.14 10.22
C LEU A 16 46.03 -12.04 10.28
N LEU A 17 45.44 -12.34 11.43
CA LEU A 17 43.99 -12.14 11.67
C LEU A 17 43.60 -10.65 11.69
N LEU A 18 44.41 -9.79 12.34
CA LEU A 18 44.19 -8.34 12.30
C LEU A 18 44.37 -7.75 10.89
N ALA A 19 45.34 -8.23 10.10
CA ALA A 19 45.57 -7.80 8.73
C ALA A 19 44.43 -8.28 7.80
N ALA A 20 43.85 -9.46 8.04
CA ALA A 20 42.67 -9.94 7.30
C ALA A 20 41.40 -9.19 7.66
N LEU A 21 41.25 -8.71 8.90
CA LEU A 21 40.11 -7.85 9.30
C LEU A 21 40.18 -6.44 8.69
N LEU A 22 41.39 -5.92 8.40
CA LEU A 22 41.60 -4.63 7.76
C LEU A 22 41.47 -4.67 6.23
N ALA A 23 41.39 -5.85 5.63
CA ALA A 23 41.25 -6.05 4.19
C ALA A 23 39.82 -6.39 3.78
N VAL A 24 38.81 -6.14 4.62
CA VAL A 24 37.41 -6.16 4.18
C VAL A 24 37.24 -4.99 3.23
N PRO A 25 37.04 -5.21 1.90
CA PRO A 25 36.70 -4.12 1.01
C PRO A 25 35.38 -3.58 1.52
N THR A 26 35.38 -2.34 2.01
CA THR A 26 34.15 -1.57 2.16
C THR A 26 33.60 -1.41 0.74
N PHE A 27 32.71 -2.30 0.33
CA PHE A 27 31.80 -2.00 -0.76
C PHE A 27 30.91 -0.86 -0.25
N SER A 28 31.45 0.36 -0.33
CA SER A 28 30.64 1.55 -0.38
C SER A 28 29.88 1.41 -1.68
N SER A 29 28.66 0.90 -1.61
CA SER A 29 27.68 1.08 -2.66
C SER A 29 27.32 2.57 -2.64
N CYS A 30 28.24 3.39 -3.14
CA CYS A 30 27.88 4.70 -3.61
C CYS A 30 26.99 4.46 -4.83
N ILE A 31 25.67 4.57 -4.66
CA ILE A 31 24.80 4.92 -5.77
C ILE A 31 25.33 6.31 -6.16
N ASP A 32 25.95 6.42 -7.34
CA ASP A 32 26.27 7.72 -7.93
C ASP A 32 24.93 8.40 -8.28
N GLU A 33 24.33 9.06 -7.31
CA GLU A 33 23.25 9.99 -7.58
C GLU A 33 23.89 11.22 -8.24
N ALA A 34 23.38 11.59 -9.42
CA ALA A 34 23.85 12.79 -10.09
C ALA A 34 23.58 13.99 -9.18
N GLU A 35 24.64 14.71 -8.79
CA GLU A 35 24.50 15.90 -7.99
C GLU A 35 23.91 17.04 -8.84
N HIS A 36 22.68 17.42 -8.55
CA HIS A 36 22.05 18.57 -9.16
C HIS A 36 22.25 19.81 -8.27
N PRO A 37 22.53 21.00 -8.86
CA PRO A 37 22.65 22.22 -8.09
C PRO A 37 21.31 22.66 -7.50
N ASP A 38 21.33 23.33 -6.35
CA ASP A 38 20.13 23.98 -5.78
C ASP A 38 19.77 25.25 -6.56
N THR A 39 19.28 25.06 -7.78
CA THR A 39 18.69 26.06 -8.66
C THR A 39 17.30 25.61 -9.08
N ARG A 40 16.52 26.47 -9.69
CA ARG A 40 15.19 26.11 -10.19
C ARG A 40 15.26 24.94 -11.19
N GLN A 41 16.21 25.03 -12.12
CA GLN A 41 16.46 23.95 -13.08
C GLN A 41 17.00 22.68 -12.41
N GLY A 42 18.00 22.81 -11.53
CA GLY A 42 18.60 21.65 -10.85
C GLY A 42 17.59 20.88 -10.02
N ASN A 43 16.69 21.53 -9.29
CA ASN A 43 15.63 20.86 -8.54
C ASN A 43 14.61 20.15 -9.45
N PHE A 44 14.25 20.74 -10.58
CA PHE A 44 13.39 20.10 -11.56
C PHE A 44 14.04 18.85 -12.18
N GLU A 45 15.31 18.96 -12.60
CA GLU A 45 16.08 17.84 -13.17
C GLU A 45 16.23 16.70 -12.14
N ALA A 46 16.55 17.04 -10.89
CA ALA A 46 16.64 16.06 -9.81
C ALA A 46 15.31 15.32 -9.61
N LEU A 47 14.19 16.04 -9.55
CA LEU A 47 12.87 15.45 -9.42
C LEU A 47 12.56 14.49 -10.57
N TRP A 48 12.76 14.94 -11.80
CA TRP A 48 12.50 14.13 -12.98
C TRP A 48 13.36 12.86 -13.00
N GLN A 49 14.67 12.99 -12.72
CA GLN A 49 15.60 11.86 -12.71
C GLN A 49 15.26 10.86 -11.61
N ILE A 50 14.91 11.31 -10.40
CA ILE A 50 14.48 10.41 -9.30
C ILE A 50 13.31 9.55 -9.76
N LEU A 51 12.30 10.14 -10.39
CA LEU A 51 11.15 9.37 -10.90
C LEU A 51 11.56 8.48 -12.07
N ASP A 52 12.31 8.99 -13.05
CA ASP A 52 12.76 8.24 -14.23
C ASP A 52 13.51 6.95 -13.84
N GLU A 53 14.40 7.04 -12.85
CA GLU A 53 15.21 5.91 -12.41
C GLU A 53 14.49 4.95 -11.45
N HIS A 54 13.51 5.43 -10.66
CA HIS A 54 13.00 4.69 -9.52
C HIS A 54 11.48 4.39 -9.54
N TYR A 55 10.69 5.15 -10.28
CA TYR A 55 9.24 4.88 -10.36
C TYR A 55 8.96 3.56 -11.10
N CYS A 56 8.07 2.74 -10.53
CA CYS A 56 7.93 1.36 -10.96
C CYS A 56 6.82 1.06 -11.98
N PHE A 57 5.96 2.03 -12.33
CA PHE A 57 4.76 1.77 -13.14
C PHE A 57 4.76 2.43 -14.52
N PHE A 58 5.90 2.85 -15.06
CA PHE A 58 5.92 3.52 -16.38
C PHE A 58 5.29 2.68 -17.49
N ALA A 59 5.67 1.41 -17.61
CA ALA A 59 5.10 0.52 -18.63
C ALA A 59 3.58 0.33 -18.46
N GLU A 60 3.10 0.19 -17.21
CA GLU A 60 1.68 0.05 -16.93
C GLU A 60 0.90 1.34 -17.23
N LYS A 61 1.41 2.51 -16.84
CA LYS A 61 0.79 3.81 -17.13
C LYS A 61 0.79 4.11 -18.64
N GLN A 62 1.84 3.72 -19.36
CA GLN A 62 1.87 3.78 -20.82
C GLN A 62 0.77 2.91 -21.44
N ALA A 63 0.60 1.67 -20.97
CA ALA A 63 -0.43 0.77 -21.46
C ALA A 63 -1.85 1.26 -21.14
N LEU A 64 -2.07 1.85 -19.95
CA LEU A 64 -3.40 2.26 -19.48
C LEU A 64 -3.91 3.54 -20.16
N TYR A 65 -3.05 4.52 -20.40
CA TYR A 65 -3.49 5.83 -20.95
C TYR A 65 -2.43 6.54 -21.80
N GLY A 66 -1.42 5.81 -22.28
CA GLY A 66 -0.44 6.34 -23.24
C GLY A 66 0.58 7.29 -22.63
N LEU A 67 0.94 7.14 -21.34
CA LEU A 67 1.97 7.96 -20.72
C LEU A 67 3.30 7.85 -21.50
N ASP A 68 3.82 8.98 -21.94
CA ASP A 68 5.18 9.15 -22.46
C ASP A 68 5.95 10.08 -21.51
N TRP A 69 6.79 9.47 -20.66
CA TRP A 69 7.50 10.21 -19.62
C TRP A 69 8.53 11.20 -20.19
N GLN A 70 9.11 10.90 -21.36
CA GLN A 70 10.02 11.82 -22.05
C GLN A 70 9.26 13.03 -22.64
N ALA A 71 8.07 12.81 -23.19
CA ALA A 71 7.21 13.90 -23.63
C ALA A 71 6.73 14.77 -22.46
N VAL A 72 6.45 14.16 -21.31
CA VAL A 72 6.15 14.87 -20.04
C VAL A 72 7.33 15.74 -19.62
N TYR A 73 8.56 15.20 -19.62
CA TYR A 73 9.76 15.99 -19.36
C TYR A 73 9.86 17.22 -20.27
N ALA A 74 9.79 17.01 -21.58
CA ALA A 74 9.92 18.09 -22.55
C ALA A 74 8.85 19.18 -22.35
N LYS A 75 7.61 18.80 -22.04
CA LYS A 75 6.50 19.71 -21.75
C LYS A 75 6.75 20.61 -20.56
N TYR A 76 7.19 20.03 -19.45
CA TYR A 76 7.33 20.76 -18.18
C TYR A 76 8.68 21.46 -18.06
N ARG A 77 9.74 20.92 -18.66
CA ARG A 77 11.08 21.51 -18.70
C ARG A 77 11.08 22.91 -19.32
N MET A 78 10.29 23.11 -20.38
CA MET A 78 10.16 24.43 -21.04
C MET A 78 9.51 25.49 -20.16
N GLN A 79 8.80 25.12 -19.10
CA GLN A 79 8.14 26.04 -18.18
C GLN A 79 9.09 26.53 -17.06
N VAL A 80 10.20 25.80 -16.83
CA VAL A 80 11.12 26.10 -15.73
C VAL A 80 12.12 27.20 -16.16
N THR A 81 12.14 28.28 -15.42
CA THR A 81 13.08 29.40 -15.60
C THR A 81 13.70 29.78 -14.26
N GLU A 82 14.92 30.32 -14.28
CA GLU A 82 15.62 30.74 -13.06
C GLU A 82 14.96 31.95 -12.35
N ARG A 83 14.02 32.63 -13.03
CA ARG A 83 13.32 33.80 -12.47
C ARG A 83 12.02 33.43 -11.74
N MET A 84 11.59 32.19 -11.83
CA MET A 84 10.34 31.74 -11.18
C MET A 84 10.51 31.69 -9.66
N THR A 85 9.40 31.92 -8.96
CA THR A 85 9.34 31.75 -7.50
C THR A 85 9.37 30.28 -7.13
N GLU A 86 9.59 29.95 -5.85
CA GLU A 86 9.49 28.57 -5.35
C GLU A 86 8.08 28.00 -5.52
N THR A 87 7.07 28.81 -5.25
CA THR A 87 5.67 28.40 -5.45
C THR A 87 5.39 28.03 -6.91
N GLN A 88 5.87 28.83 -7.86
CA GLN A 88 5.72 28.53 -9.28
C GLN A 88 6.47 27.25 -9.69
N LEU A 89 7.67 27.03 -9.16
CA LEU A 89 8.39 25.77 -9.38
C LEU A 89 7.63 24.59 -8.78
N PHE A 90 7.10 24.74 -7.57
CA PHE A 90 6.32 23.70 -6.91
C PHE A 90 5.09 23.29 -7.72
N GLU A 91 4.34 24.28 -8.25
CA GLU A 91 3.20 24.05 -9.12
C GLU A 91 3.58 23.29 -10.41
N VAL A 92 4.68 23.71 -11.07
CA VAL A 92 5.17 23.02 -12.28
C VAL A 92 5.57 21.58 -11.97
N CYS A 93 6.33 21.36 -10.89
CA CYS A 93 6.72 20.03 -10.43
C CYS A 93 5.50 19.15 -10.05
N GLY A 94 4.57 19.70 -9.29
CA GLY A 94 3.35 19.01 -8.88
C GLY A 94 2.47 18.61 -10.08
N ASN A 95 2.34 19.49 -11.07
CA ASN A 95 1.63 19.20 -12.31
C ASN A 95 2.32 18.11 -13.14
N MET A 96 3.66 18.12 -13.22
CA MET A 96 4.43 17.04 -13.84
C MET A 96 4.16 15.69 -13.17
N LEU A 97 4.21 15.64 -11.85
CA LEU A 97 3.94 14.40 -11.10
C LEU A 97 2.52 13.89 -11.26
N SER A 98 1.55 14.79 -11.44
CA SER A 98 0.14 14.43 -11.63
C SER A 98 -0.12 13.66 -12.94
N GLU A 99 0.77 13.77 -13.93
CA GLU A 99 0.69 12.97 -15.17
C GLU A 99 0.84 11.47 -14.91
N LEU A 100 1.50 11.08 -13.80
CA LEU A 100 1.64 9.67 -13.39
C LEU A 100 0.33 9.06 -12.87
N ARG A 101 -0.65 9.86 -12.51
CA ARG A 101 -1.97 9.43 -11.98
C ARG A 101 -1.85 8.37 -10.89
N ASP A 102 -0.94 8.59 -9.95
CA ASP A 102 -0.64 7.68 -8.84
C ASP A 102 -0.77 8.41 -7.51
N GLY A 103 -1.64 7.92 -6.62
CA GLY A 103 -1.86 8.49 -5.31
C GLY A 103 -0.66 8.39 -4.35
N HIS A 104 0.29 7.51 -4.65
CA HIS A 104 1.54 7.41 -3.90
C HIS A 104 2.60 8.43 -4.36
N VAL A 105 2.42 9.08 -5.52
CA VAL A 105 3.35 10.10 -6.00
C VAL A 105 2.96 11.45 -5.42
N ASN A 106 3.82 11.98 -4.57
CA ASN A 106 3.57 13.22 -3.84
C ASN A 106 4.86 14.05 -3.77
N LEU A 107 4.73 15.37 -3.86
CA LEU A 107 5.79 16.32 -3.57
C LEU A 107 5.38 17.13 -2.34
N SER A 108 6.26 17.25 -1.37
CA SER A 108 6.00 17.96 -0.11
C SER A 108 7.11 18.94 0.24
N THR A 109 6.69 20.05 0.80
CA THR A 109 7.52 21.09 1.41
C THR A 109 7.08 21.31 2.85
N SER A 110 7.69 22.24 3.56
CA SER A 110 7.21 22.65 4.89
C SER A 110 5.89 23.43 4.86
N TYR A 111 5.43 23.88 3.69
CA TYR A 111 4.28 24.80 3.53
C TYR A 111 3.28 24.35 2.45
N ASP A 112 3.59 23.33 1.62
CA ASP A 112 2.72 22.89 0.54
C ASP A 112 2.84 21.38 0.27
N PHE A 113 1.80 20.80 -0.38
CA PHE A 113 1.70 19.37 -0.67
C PHE A 113 0.99 19.12 -2.00
N ALA A 114 1.73 18.65 -3.02
CA ALA A 114 1.18 18.24 -4.30
C ALA A 114 0.84 16.74 -4.30
N ARG A 115 -0.32 16.39 -4.84
CA ARG A 115 -0.88 15.03 -4.83
C ARG A 115 -1.82 14.80 -6.01
N TYR A 116 -2.04 13.52 -6.34
CA TYR A 116 -3.08 13.11 -7.27
C TYR A 116 -4.10 12.23 -6.55
N TRP A 117 -5.35 12.70 -6.40
CA TRP A 117 -6.41 11.97 -5.70
C TRP A 117 -7.65 11.70 -6.56
N SER A 118 -7.62 12.03 -7.85
CA SER A 118 -8.72 11.77 -8.78
C SER A 118 -9.00 10.28 -8.98
N TRP A 119 -8.13 9.38 -8.49
CA TRP A 119 -8.37 7.94 -8.45
C TRP A 119 -9.60 7.56 -7.60
N HIS A 120 -10.05 8.42 -6.70
CA HIS A 120 -11.29 8.25 -5.94
C HIS A 120 -12.27 9.43 -6.06
N GLU A 121 -11.79 10.66 -6.26
CA GLU A 121 -12.62 11.86 -6.28
C GLU A 121 -13.58 11.91 -7.48
N ASN A 122 -13.22 11.24 -8.58
CA ASN A 122 -14.02 11.17 -9.81
C ASN A 122 -15.04 10.00 -9.81
N TYR A 123 -15.21 9.31 -8.68
CA TYR A 123 -16.07 8.14 -8.55
C TYR A 123 -17.11 8.31 -7.43
N PRO A 124 -18.24 7.57 -7.46
CA PRO A 124 -19.20 7.56 -6.37
C PRO A 124 -18.54 7.19 -5.05
N ALA A 125 -18.91 7.89 -3.98
CA ALA A 125 -18.33 7.63 -2.66
C ALA A 125 -18.69 6.24 -2.12
N ASN A 126 -19.89 5.74 -2.48
CA ASN A 126 -20.43 4.46 -1.99
C ASN A 126 -20.32 4.28 -0.47
N PHE A 127 -20.50 5.39 0.25
CA PHE A 127 -20.43 5.46 1.71
C PHE A 127 -21.20 6.70 2.21
N SER A 128 -21.98 6.53 3.24
CA SER A 128 -22.70 7.61 3.92
C SER A 128 -22.38 7.58 5.40
N ASP A 129 -21.81 8.67 5.93
CA ASP A 129 -21.46 8.80 7.36
C ASP A 129 -22.67 8.63 8.27
N SER A 130 -23.86 9.08 7.83
CA SER A 130 -25.10 8.96 8.59
C SER A 130 -25.55 7.51 8.69
N LEU A 131 -25.50 6.76 7.57
CA LEU A 131 -25.83 5.35 7.55
C LEU A 131 -24.81 4.54 8.33
N HIS A 132 -23.52 4.79 8.14
CA HIS A 132 -22.46 4.12 8.91
C HIS A 132 -22.68 4.25 10.42
N ARG A 133 -22.96 5.48 10.91
CA ARG A 133 -23.27 5.71 12.33
C ARG A 133 -24.52 4.96 12.79
N ARG A 134 -25.51 4.80 11.93
CA ARG A 134 -26.73 4.05 12.24
C ARG A 134 -26.43 2.56 12.43
N TYR A 135 -25.64 1.93 11.54
CA TYR A 135 -25.27 0.52 11.66
C TYR A 135 -24.28 0.28 12.81
N LEU A 136 -23.33 1.16 13.01
CA LEU A 136 -22.38 1.06 14.12
C LEU A 136 -23.08 1.27 15.48
N GLY A 137 -24.14 2.14 15.51
CA GLY A 137 -24.86 2.45 16.75
C GLY A 137 -24.04 3.33 17.69
N THR A 138 -24.46 3.37 18.95
CA THR A 138 -23.80 4.12 20.05
C THR A 138 -23.17 3.20 21.10
N ASP A 139 -23.45 1.90 21.04
CA ASP A 139 -23.06 0.86 21.96
C ASP A 139 -21.95 -0.06 21.44
N TYR A 140 -21.28 0.36 20.34
CA TYR A 140 -20.16 -0.38 19.79
C TYR A 140 -18.97 -0.42 20.75
N LYS A 141 -18.18 -1.49 20.63
CA LYS A 141 -16.93 -1.65 21.37
C LYS A 141 -15.75 -1.21 20.51
N ILE A 142 -14.63 -0.91 21.16
CA ILE A 142 -13.39 -0.50 20.51
C ILE A 142 -12.26 -1.40 21.00
N ALA A 143 -11.55 -2.01 20.05
CA ALA A 143 -10.32 -2.73 20.30
C ALA A 143 -9.21 -2.08 19.44
N SER A 144 -8.53 -1.08 19.99
CA SER A 144 -7.59 -0.21 19.25
C SER A 144 -8.27 0.45 18.04
N GLY A 145 -7.75 0.29 16.82
CA GLY A 145 -8.35 0.85 15.60
C GLY A 145 -9.67 0.20 15.14
N LEU A 146 -10.07 -0.92 15.74
CA LEU A 146 -11.28 -1.66 15.36
C LEU A 146 -12.49 -1.21 16.18
N LYS A 147 -13.58 -0.82 15.49
CA LYS A 147 -14.90 -0.55 16.09
C LYS A 147 -15.82 -1.72 15.73
N TYR A 148 -16.49 -2.34 16.71
CA TYR A 148 -17.25 -3.54 16.44
C TYR A 148 -18.50 -3.69 17.32
N ARG A 149 -19.49 -4.38 16.79
CA ARG A 149 -20.72 -4.78 17.47
C ARG A 149 -21.38 -6.02 16.84
N ILE A 150 -22.41 -6.52 17.46
CA ILE A 150 -23.31 -7.53 16.87
C ILE A 150 -24.56 -6.82 16.36
N LEU A 151 -24.92 -7.01 15.09
CA LEU A 151 -26.16 -6.55 14.51
C LEU A 151 -27.36 -7.38 14.99
N ASP A 152 -28.59 -6.85 14.85
CA ASP A 152 -29.82 -7.47 15.35
C ASP A 152 -30.09 -8.89 14.77
N ASP A 153 -29.54 -9.18 13.59
CA ASP A 153 -29.66 -10.50 12.93
C ASP A 153 -28.50 -11.46 13.26
N ASN A 154 -27.77 -11.21 14.34
CA ASN A 154 -26.63 -12.00 14.81
C ASN A 154 -25.49 -12.09 13.79
N ILE A 155 -25.19 -11.00 13.09
CA ILE A 155 -24.01 -10.81 12.25
C ILE A 155 -23.04 -9.90 13.00
N GLY A 156 -21.76 -10.29 13.07
CA GLY A 156 -20.69 -9.42 13.55
C GLY A 156 -20.43 -8.28 12.54
N TYR A 157 -20.35 -7.07 13.02
CA TYR A 157 -19.97 -5.90 12.21
C TYR A 157 -18.71 -5.29 12.81
N VAL A 158 -17.65 -5.19 11.98
CA VAL A 158 -16.37 -4.60 12.33
C VAL A 158 -16.06 -3.51 11.33
N TYR A 159 -15.75 -2.32 11.80
CA TYR A 159 -15.27 -1.19 10.99
C TYR A 159 -13.81 -0.89 11.32
N TYR A 160 -12.96 -0.82 10.29
CA TYR A 160 -11.55 -0.48 10.43
C TYR A 160 -11.19 0.66 9.48
N GLU A 161 -11.09 1.85 10.04
CA GLU A 161 -10.98 3.10 9.28
C GLU A 161 -9.61 3.30 8.61
N ARG A 162 -8.52 2.86 9.27
CA ARG A 162 -7.15 3.07 8.77
C ARG A 162 -6.22 1.96 9.22
N PHE A 163 -5.43 1.44 8.31
CA PHE A 163 -4.35 0.52 8.64
C PHE A 163 -3.16 1.21 9.35
N SER A 164 -3.11 2.53 9.41
CA SER A 164 -2.18 3.27 10.29
C SER A 164 -2.49 3.13 11.77
N ASP A 165 -3.74 2.88 12.13
CA ASP A 165 -4.13 2.63 13.51
C ASP A 165 -3.66 1.23 13.91
N GLY A 166 -2.82 1.16 14.94
CA GLY A 166 -2.20 -0.10 15.36
C GLY A 166 -3.24 -1.11 15.84
N ILE A 167 -3.05 -2.38 15.49
CA ILE A 167 -3.80 -3.51 16.03
C ILE A 167 -2.82 -4.56 16.55
N GLY A 168 -2.97 -4.95 17.82
CA GLY A 168 -2.22 -6.04 18.42
C GLY A 168 -2.98 -7.37 18.34
N GLU A 169 -2.26 -8.47 18.57
CA GLU A 169 -2.87 -9.80 18.59
C GLU A 169 -4.01 -9.90 19.61
N GLY A 170 -3.84 -9.34 20.81
CA GLY A 170 -4.89 -9.32 21.85
C GLY A 170 -6.14 -8.54 21.45
N ASN A 171 -6.00 -7.44 20.67
CA ASN A 171 -7.15 -6.69 20.16
C ASN A 171 -7.95 -7.54 19.16
N LEU A 172 -7.27 -8.27 18.28
CA LEU A 172 -7.91 -9.17 17.31
C LEU A 172 -8.57 -10.37 18.03
N ASP A 173 -7.92 -10.93 19.04
CA ASP A 173 -8.51 -11.99 19.86
C ASP A 173 -9.78 -11.53 20.58
N GLU A 174 -9.79 -10.33 21.15
CA GLU A 174 -10.95 -9.71 21.78
C GLU A 174 -12.14 -9.59 20.81
N VAL A 175 -11.89 -9.05 19.59
CA VAL A 175 -12.93 -8.90 18.57
C VAL A 175 -13.46 -10.25 18.15
N ILE A 176 -12.58 -11.21 17.81
CA ILE A 176 -13.00 -12.56 17.36
C ILE A 176 -13.77 -13.28 18.46
N LEU A 177 -13.30 -13.24 19.71
CA LEU A 177 -13.98 -13.87 20.85
C LEU A 177 -15.36 -13.26 21.08
N SER A 178 -15.48 -11.93 21.00
CA SER A 178 -16.75 -11.22 21.18
C SER A 178 -17.79 -11.58 20.09
N LEU A 179 -17.32 -11.87 18.87
CA LEU A 179 -18.17 -12.14 17.69
C LEU A 179 -18.28 -13.63 17.34
N MET A 180 -17.60 -14.52 18.08
CA MET A 180 -17.47 -15.95 17.70
C MET A 180 -18.79 -16.69 17.59
N LEU A 181 -19.85 -16.25 18.27
CA LEU A 181 -21.19 -16.85 18.20
C LEU A 181 -22.04 -16.27 17.06
N CYS A 182 -21.60 -15.22 16.38
CA CYS A 182 -22.27 -14.69 15.21
C CYS A 182 -22.26 -15.72 14.07
N ARG A 183 -23.27 -15.66 13.22
CA ARG A 183 -23.37 -16.55 12.05
C ARG A 183 -22.43 -16.21 10.91
N GLY A 184 -21.98 -14.95 10.84
CA GLY A 184 -21.06 -14.42 9.86
C GLY A 184 -20.48 -13.09 10.31
N LEU A 185 -19.56 -12.53 9.53
CA LEU A 185 -18.85 -11.30 9.81
C LEU A 185 -18.95 -10.33 8.61
N ILE A 186 -19.26 -9.09 8.88
CA ILE A 186 -19.03 -7.96 7.96
C ILE A 186 -17.79 -7.22 8.44
N LEU A 187 -16.79 -7.15 7.59
CA LEU A 187 -15.59 -6.36 7.81
C LEU A 187 -15.62 -5.15 6.87
N ASP A 188 -16.03 -4.01 7.38
CA ASP A 188 -16.17 -2.79 6.62
C ASP A 188 -14.85 -1.99 6.66
N ILE A 189 -14.20 -1.93 5.52
CA ILE A 189 -12.97 -1.14 5.31
C ILE A 189 -13.20 -0.02 4.29
N ARG A 190 -14.44 0.32 3.97
CA ARG A 190 -14.72 1.45 3.09
C ARG A 190 -14.11 2.72 3.66
N ASN A 191 -13.59 3.56 2.80
CA ASN A 191 -12.81 4.77 3.10
C ASN A 191 -11.44 4.54 3.76
N ASN A 192 -10.99 3.30 3.93
CA ASN A 192 -9.66 2.99 4.44
C ASN A 192 -8.60 3.25 3.36
N THR A 193 -7.85 4.34 3.49
CA THR A 193 -6.79 4.73 2.54
C THR A 193 -5.45 4.01 2.78
N GLY A 194 -5.43 2.97 3.60
CA GLY A 194 -4.25 2.17 3.87
C GLY A 194 -3.52 2.57 5.15
N GLY A 195 -2.21 2.42 5.15
CA GLY A 195 -1.33 2.63 6.30
C GLY A 195 -0.24 1.56 6.37
N ASN A 196 -0.17 0.83 7.49
CA ASN A 196 0.86 -0.17 7.74
C ASN A 196 0.48 -1.54 7.16
N LEU A 197 1.28 -2.07 6.25
CA LEU A 197 1.12 -3.42 5.67
C LEU A 197 1.12 -4.53 6.72
N THR A 198 1.92 -4.41 7.78
CA THR A 198 1.95 -5.39 8.86
C THR A 198 0.60 -5.53 9.58
N ASN A 199 -0.19 -4.45 9.67
CA ASN A 199 -1.54 -4.52 10.23
C ASN A 199 -2.51 -5.21 9.26
N ALA A 200 -2.34 -5.01 7.95
CA ALA A 200 -3.11 -5.73 6.92
C ALA A 200 -2.82 -7.23 6.97
N GLU A 201 -1.55 -7.62 7.05
CA GLU A 201 -1.13 -9.02 7.20
C GLU A 201 -1.66 -9.66 8.49
N LYS A 202 -1.52 -9.00 9.65
CA LYS A 202 -2.03 -9.50 10.93
C LYS A 202 -3.53 -9.75 10.91
N LEU A 203 -4.29 -8.82 10.32
CA LEU A 203 -5.74 -8.97 10.21
C LEU A 203 -6.10 -10.11 9.26
N ALA A 204 -5.49 -10.18 8.07
CA ALA A 204 -5.75 -11.23 7.08
C ALA A 204 -5.35 -12.63 7.59
N ALA A 205 -4.26 -12.73 8.36
CA ALA A 205 -3.80 -13.99 8.97
C ALA A 205 -4.83 -14.66 9.90
N ARG A 206 -5.85 -13.90 10.33
CA ARG A 206 -6.95 -14.40 11.16
C ARG A 206 -8.01 -15.18 10.37
N PHE A 207 -7.94 -15.18 9.04
CA PHE A 207 -8.95 -15.79 8.16
C PHE A 207 -8.44 -17.02 7.38
N ILE A 208 -7.15 -17.35 7.48
CA ILE A 208 -6.54 -18.50 6.82
C ILE A 208 -6.12 -19.57 7.81
N ASN A 209 -6.03 -20.84 7.36
CA ASN A 209 -5.67 -21.99 8.18
C ASN A 209 -4.31 -22.61 7.83
N GLU A 210 -3.80 -22.31 6.66
CA GLU A 210 -2.52 -22.78 6.14
C GLU A 210 -1.76 -21.65 5.44
N PRO A 211 -0.44 -21.76 5.27
CA PRO A 211 0.30 -20.79 4.49
C PRO A 211 -0.29 -20.67 3.08
N THR A 212 -0.66 -19.44 2.71
CA THR A 212 -1.35 -19.14 1.45
C THR A 212 -0.52 -18.22 0.60
N LEU A 213 -0.28 -18.56 -0.66
CA LEU A 213 0.32 -17.65 -1.63
C LEU A 213 -0.69 -16.56 -1.97
N VAL A 214 -0.37 -15.32 -1.59
CA VAL A 214 -1.27 -14.16 -1.74
C VAL A 214 -0.84 -13.19 -2.82
N GLY A 215 0.33 -13.38 -3.40
CA GLY A 215 0.81 -12.52 -4.49
C GLY A 215 2.30 -12.59 -4.71
N TYR A 216 2.77 -11.59 -5.42
CA TYR A 216 4.18 -11.44 -5.79
C TYR A 216 4.59 -9.99 -5.64
N MET A 217 5.90 -9.76 -5.48
CA MET A 217 6.52 -8.44 -5.50
C MET A 217 7.82 -8.51 -6.28
N ARG A 218 8.26 -7.39 -6.81
CA ARG A 218 9.63 -7.22 -7.33
C ARG A 218 10.13 -5.83 -6.97
N HIS A 219 11.43 -5.63 -7.05
CA HIS A 219 12.08 -4.34 -6.79
C HIS A 219 12.98 -3.95 -7.95
N LYS A 220 13.28 -2.67 -8.04
CA LYS A 220 14.21 -2.14 -9.04
C LYS A 220 15.63 -2.67 -8.77
N THR A 221 16.32 -3.06 -9.84
CA THR A 221 17.72 -3.53 -9.81
C THR A 221 18.67 -2.64 -10.60
N GLY A 222 18.14 -1.63 -11.30
CA GLY A 222 18.89 -0.70 -12.12
C GLY A 222 18.05 0.55 -12.43
N LYS A 223 18.61 1.45 -13.25
CA LYS A 223 18.02 2.75 -13.63
C LYS A 223 17.00 2.66 -14.77
N GLY A 224 17.05 1.61 -15.59
CA GLY A 224 16.12 1.42 -16.71
C GLY A 224 14.70 1.12 -16.23
N HIS A 225 13.69 1.52 -17.00
CA HIS A 225 12.28 1.36 -16.61
C HIS A 225 11.88 -0.10 -16.37
N ASP A 226 12.53 -1.05 -17.05
CA ASP A 226 12.26 -2.49 -16.95
C ASP A 226 13.27 -3.26 -16.09
N ASP A 227 14.20 -2.57 -15.45
CA ASP A 227 15.24 -3.18 -14.60
C ASP A 227 14.64 -3.61 -13.26
N PHE A 228 14.10 -4.81 -13.21
CA PHE A 228 13.50 -5.40 -12.00
C PHE A 228 14.10 -6.74 -11.64
N SER A 229 14.04 -7.07 -10.34
CA SER A 229 14.28 -8.42 -9.84
C SER A 229 13.27 -9.43 -10.43
N PRO A 230 13.56 -10.74 -10.40
CA PRO A 230 12.51 -11.75 -10.54
C PRO A 230 11.36 -11.51 -9.56
N LEU A 231 10.18 -12.04 -9.90
CA LEU A 231 9.03 -12.02 -8.99
C LEU A 231 9.31 -12.86 -7.75
N GLU A 232 9.16 -12.26 -6.58
CA GLU A 232 9.30 -12.89 -5.27
C GLU A 232 7.92 -13.22 -4.72
N GLU A 233 7.71 -14.46 -4.27
CA GLU A 233 6.45 -14.92 -3.72
C GLU A 233 6.13 -14.27 -2.38
N GLN A 234 4.90 -13.80 -2.22
CA GLN A 234 4.37 -13.31 -0.96
C GLN A 234 3.46 -14.36 -0.33
N TRP A 235 3.87 -14.89 0.80
CA TRP A 235 3.15 -15.90 1.56
C TRP A 235 2.58 -15.33 2.85
N LEU A 236 1.25 -15.40 3.01
CA LEU A 236 0.58 -15.11 4.25
C LEU A 236 0.58 -16.37 5.12
N LYS A 237 1.03 -16.26 6.37
CA LYS A 237 1.01 -17.35 7.36
C LYS A 237 -0.19 -17.19 8.28
N PRO A 238 -0.88 -18.29 8.65
CA PRO A 238 -1.99 -18.21 9.58
C PRO A 238 -1.53 -17.73 10.96
N SER A 239 -2.35 -16.95 11.61
CA SER A 239 -2.12 -16.56 13.02
C SER A 239 -2.13 -17.80 13.91
N SER A 240 -1.23 -17.84 14.90
CA SER A 240 -1.24 -18.86 15.96
C SER A 240 -2.35 -18.63 16.99
N ASN A 241 -2.97 -17.47 16.98
CA ASN A 241 -4.03 -17.05 17.89
C ASN A 241 -5.43 -17.38 17.33
N LEU A 242 -6.49 -16.82 17.91
CA LEU A 242 -7.87 -17.04 17.46
C LEU A 242 -8.04 -16.64 16.00
N ARG A 243 -8.74 -17.47 15.23
CA ARG A 243 -9.03 -17.28 13.80
C ARG A 243 -10.52 -17.38 13.55
N TRP A 244 -10.98 -16.58 12.58
CA TRP A 244 -12.36 -16.62 12.12
C TRP A 244 -12.54 -17.66 11.03
N GLN A 245 -13.45 -18.63 11.26
CA GLN A 245 -13.64 -19.77 10.38
C GLN A 245 -14.97 -19.75 9.60
N LYS A 246 -15.83 -18.78 9.88
CA LYS A 246 -17.13 -18.64 9.23
C LYS A 246 -17.02 -17.65 8.07
N ARG A 247 -18.09 -17.51 7.30
CA ARG A 247 -18.14 -16.56 6.20
C ARG A 247 -17.89 -15.13 6.66
N VAL A 248 -17.20 -14.38 5.82
CA VAL A 248 -16.91 -12.96 6.00
C VAL A 248 -17.17 -12.20 4.70
N CYS A 249 -17.88 -11.08 4.78
CA CYS A 249 -18.00 -10.11 3.71
C CYS A 249 -17.08 -8.93 4.02
N VAL A 250 -16.17 -8.63 3.09
CA VAL A 250 -15.29 -7.45 3.16
C VAL A 250 -15.91 -6.36 2.32
N LEU A 251 -16.27 -5.23 2.94
CA LEU A 251 -16.88 -4.11 2.22
C LEU A 251 -15.83 -3.15 1.70
N THR A 252 -15.92 -2.82 0.42
CA THR A 252 -14.96 -1.98 -0.29
C THR A 252 -15.63 -0.81 -1.01
N ASN A 253 -14.87 0.24 -1.20
CA ASN A 253 -15.19 1.34 -2.11
C ASN A 253 -13.92 1.89 -2.75
N ARG A 254 -14.06 2.88 -3.63
CA ARG A 254 -12.95 3.46 -4.39
C ARG A 254 -11.85 4.10 -3.50
N LYS A 255 -12.15 4.45 -2.24
CA LYS A 255 -11.15 4.96 -1.29
C LYS A 255 -10.31 3.88 -0.61
N VAL A 256 -10.62 2.60 -0.77
CA VAL A 256 -9.79 1.49 -0.28
C VAL A 256 -8.49 1.46 -1.09
N TYR A 257 -7.36 1.85 -0.46
CA TYR A 257 -6.12 2.15 -1.18
C TYR A 257 -4.89 1.62 -0.42
N SER A 258 -3.76 1.39 -1.13
CA SER A 258 -2.47 1.05 -0.52
C SER A 258 -2.56 -0.21 0.36
N ALA A 259 -2.16 -0.17 1.63
CA ALA A 259 -2.25 -1.33 2.54
C ALA A 259 -3.67 -1.90 2.68
N ALA A 260 -4.72 -1.09 2.46
CA ALA A 260 -6.09 -1.59 2.43
C ALA A 260 -6.41 -2.34 1.12
N ASN A 261 -5.84 -1.91 -0.01
CA ASN A 261 -5.90 -2.66 -1.26
C ASN A 261 -5.14 -4.00 -1.14
N GLU A 262 -3.97 -4.00 -0.50
CA GLU A 262 -3.22 -5.22 -0.20
C GLU A 262 -4.01 -6.17 0.71
N PHE A 263 -4.70 -5.63 1.72
CA PHE A 263 -5.60 -6.43 2.55
C PHE A 263 -6.70 -7.09 1.72
N VAL A 264 -7.33 -6.37 0.79
CA VAL A 264 -8.33 -6.95 -0.13
C VAL A 264 -7.71 -8.03 -1.01
N LYS A 265 -6.48 -7.82 -1.51
CA LYS A 265 -5.72 -8.85 -2.24
C LYS A 265 -5.53 -10.11 -1.40
N TYR A 266 -5.19 -9.99 -0.13
CA TYR A 266 -5.07 -11.14 0.77
C TYR A 266 -6.41 -11.83 0.98
N MET A 267 -7.48 -11.07 1.24
CA MET A 267 -8.81 -11.61 1.48
C MET A 267 -9.41 -12.28 0.23
N SER A 268 -9.04 -11.86 -0.97
CA SER A 268 -9.46 -12.55 -2.22
C SER A 268 -8.84 -13.95 -2.38
N CYS A 269 -7.85 -14.29 -1.54
CA CYS A 269 -7.28 -15.64 -1.47
C CYS A 269 -7.91 -16.52 -0.37
N VAL A 270 -8.91 -16.02 0.34
CA VAL A 270 -9.57 -16.70 1.47
C VAL A 270 -10.90 -17.30 1.01
N ASP A 271 -11.05 -18.62 1.10
CA ASP A 271 -12.20 -19.36 0.54
C ASP A 271 -13.57 -18.94 1.11
N ASN A 272 -13.62 -18.53 2.37
CA ASN A 272 -14.85 -18.12 3.05
C ASN A 272 -15.03 -16.58 3.10
N ALA A 273 -14.21 -15.83 2.38
CA ALA A 273 -14.35 -14.39 2.21
C ALA A 273 -15.08 -14.04 0.90
N THR A 274 -15.83 -12.97 0.93
CA THR A 274 -16.51 -12.38 -0.24
C THR A 274 -16.31 -10.88 -0.21
N ILE A 275 -15.81 -10.33 -1.31
CA ILE A 275 -15.61 -8.88 -1.45
C ILE A 275 -16.89 -8.26 -2.02
N VAL A 276 -17.43 -7.26 -1.33
CA VAL A 276 -18.72 -6.64 -1.68
C VAL A 276 -18.59 -5.12 -1.72
N GLY A 277 -19.12 -4.49 -2.74
CA GLY A 277 -19.11 -3.03 -2.89
C GLY A 277 -18.56 -2.59 -4.22
N ASP A 278 -17.70 -1.57 -4.22
CA ASP A 278 -17.06 -1.06 -5.44
C ASP A 278 -15.62 -1.56 -5.55
N GLN A 279 -15.07 -1.44 -6.75
CA GLN A 279 -13.65 -1.66 -7.00
C GLN A 279 -12.80 -0.79 -6.06
N THR A 280 -11.72 -1.34 -5.54
CA THR A 280 -10.76 -0.59 -4.72
C THR A 280 -10.02 0.47 -5.54
N GLY A 281 -9.36 1.40 -4.88
CA GLY A 281 -8.60 2.47 -5.52
C GLY A 281 -7.21 2.06 -5.99
N GLY A 282 -6.72 0.88 -5.60
CA GLY A 282 -5.41 0.40 -6.01
C GLY A 282 -4.26 0.86 -5.11
N GLY A 283 -3.18 1.33 -5.73
CA GLY A 283 -1.96 1.73 -5.01
C GLY A 283 -1.11 0.54 -4.59
N ALA A 284 -0.76 -0.32 -5.56
CA ALA A 284 -0.01 -1.56 -5.35
C ALA A 284 1.51 -1.37 -5.47
N GLY A 285 2.01 -0.15 -5.39
CA GLY A 285 3.44 0.16 -5.35
C GLY A 285 3.90 0.49 -3.94
N LEU A 286 4.82 -0.32 -3.36
CA LEU A 286 5.43 0.06 -2.09
C LEU A 286 6.18 1.39 -2.26
N PRO A 287 5.80 2.46 -1.51
CA PRO A 287 6.37 3.77 -1.75
C PRO A 287 7.73 3.96 -1.07
N PHE A 288 8.63 4.64 -1.77
CA PHE A 288 9.87 5.17 -1.24
C PHE A 288 9.85 6.70 -1.21
N MET A 289 10.84 7.27 -0.54
CA MET A 289 11.02 8.71 -0.44
C MET A 289 12.44 9.09 -0.83
N SER A 290 12.57 10.23 -1.50
CA SER A 290 13.83 10.88 -1.78
C SER A 290 13.71 12.39 -1.53
N SER A 291 14.83 13.11 -1.56
CA SER A 291 14.87 14.56 -1.34
C SER A 291 15.50 15.28 -2.52
N LEU A 292 15.00 16.46 -2.83
CA LEU A 292 15.57 17.36 -3.81
C LEU A 292 16.67 18.23 -3.16
N PRO A 293 17.57 18.86 -3.96
CA PRO A 293 18.63 19.74 -3.43
C PRO A 293 18.12 20.87 -2.53
N ASN A 294 16.94 21.42 -2.81
CA ASN A 294 16.29 22.46 -1.98
C ASN A 294 15.59 21.94 -0.73
N GLY A 295 15.70 20.63 -0.42
CA GLY A 295 15.09 19.99 0.75
C GLY A 295 13.63 19.60 0.58
N TRP A 296 13.02 19.75 -0.60
CA TRP A 296 11.68 19.19 -0.85
C TRP A 296 11.74 17.67 -0.86
N ALA A 297 10.72 17.02 -0.34
CA ALA A 297 10.63 15.55 -0.34
C ALA A 297 9.68 15.07 -1.43
N VAL A 298 10.12 14.08 -2.18
CA VAL A 298 9.28 13.35 -3.15
C VAL A 298 9.04 11.93 -2.66
N ARG A 299 7.77 11.48 -2.72
CA ARG A 299 7.36 10.11 -2.47
C ARG A 299 6.85 9.51 -3.77
N PHE A 300 7.14 8.23 -4.03
CA PHE A 300 6.77 7.54 -5.26
C PHE A 300 6.70 6.03 -5.07
N SER A 301 5.94 5.34 -5.93
CA SER A 301 5.87 3.88 -5.97
C SER A 301 7.16 3.29 -6.56
N ALA A 302 7.84 2.41 -5.81
CA ALA A 302 9.13 1.83 -6.21
C ALA A 302 9.13 0.31 -6.38
N CYS A 303 8.30 -0.43 -5.61
CA CYS A 303 8.22 -1.89 -5.69
C CYS A 303 6.80 -2.31 -6.08
N PRO A 304 6.55 -2.73 -7.33
CA PRO A 304 5.23 -3.14 -7.77
C PRO A 304 4.84 -4.49 -7.15
N MET A 305 3.61 -4.57 -6.66
CA MET A 305 3.01 -5.75 -6.07
C MET A 305 1.92 -6.31 -6.99
N PHE A 306 1.77 -7.62 -7.01
CA PHE A 306 0.89 -8.35 -7.90
C PHE A 306 0.04 -9.34 -7.10
N ASP A 307 -1.09 -9.73 -7.64
CA ASP A 307 -1.91 -10.79 -7.08
C ASP A 307 -1.28 -12.20 -7.29
N ARG A 308 -1.96 -13.23 -6.80
CA ARG A 308 -1.49 -14.64 -6.94
C ARG A 308 -1.47 -15.11 -8.41
N TYR A 309 -2.11 -14.41 -9.32
CA TYR A 309 -2.13 -14.69 -10.75
C TYR A 309 -1.10 -13.84 -11.53
N LYS A 310 -0.25 -13.09 -10.79
CA LYS A 310 0.78 -12.17 -11.34
C LYS A 310 0.17 -10.99 -12.09
N GLN A 311 -1.06 -10.61 -11.76
CA GLN A 311 -1.71 -9.42 -12.31
C GLN A 311 -1.46 -8.22 -11.38
N SER A 312 -1.22 -7.05 -11.98
CA SER A 312 -1.08 -5.81 -11.21
C SER A 312 -2.41 -5.45 -10.54
N THR A 313 -2.34 -5.03 -9.29
CA THR A 313 -3.48 -4.49 -8.54
C THR A 313 -3.38 -2.96 -8.36
N GLU A 314 -2.52 -2.30 -9.13
CA GLU A 314 -2.33 -0.84 -9.10
C GLU A 314 -3.62 -0.09 -9.46
N ALA A 315 -4.38 -0.57 -10.43
CA ALA A 315 -5.66 0.02 -10.83
C ALA A 315 -6.84 -0.36 -9.89
N GLY A 316 -6.57 -1.14 -8.85
CA GLY A 316 -7.57 -1.63 -7.91
C GLY A 316 -8.02 -3.05 -8.17
N ILE A 317 -8.76 -3.60 -7.21
CA ILE A 317 -9.29 -4.97 -7.21
C ILE A 317 -10.81 -4.89 -7.35
N ALA A 318 -11.36 -5.60 -8.33
CA ALA A 318 -12.80 -5.71 -8.52
C ALA A 318 -13.43 -6.53 -7.38
N PRO A 319 -14.62 -6.18 -6.87
CA PRO A 319 -15.32 -6.99 -5.90
C PRO A 319 -15.94 -8.23 -6.54
N ASP A 320 -16.24 -9.26 -5.73
CA ASP A 320 -17.02 -10.42 -6.15
C ASP A 320 -18.48 -10.03 -6.45
N TYR A 321 -19.00 -9.06 -5.68
CA TYR A 321 -20.33 -8.47 -5.87
C TYR A 321 -20.22 -6.96 -5.98
N LEU A 322 -20.35 -6.43 -7.21
CA LEU A 322 -20.42 -5.00 -7.44
C LEU A 322 -21.75 -4.45 -6.93
N VAL A 323 -21.70 -3.63 -5.90
CA VAL A 323 -22.87 -3.02 -5.24
C VAL A 323 -22.60 -1.54 -4.99
N ASN A 324 -23.48 -0.70 -5.50
CA ASN A 324 -23.47 0.73 -5.21
C ASN A 324 -24.49 1.08 -4.13
N LEU A 325 -24.25 2.15 -3.39
CA LEU A 325 -25.24 2.74 -2.50
C LEU A 325 -26.39 3.33 -3.32
N LEU A 326 -27.60 2.85 -3.10
CA LEU A 326 -28.78 3.28 -3.84
C LEU A 326 -29.52 4.40 -3.10
N PRO A 327 -29.86 5.52 -3.78
CA PRO A 327 -30.60 6.62 -3.14
C PRO A 327 -31.92 6.22 -2.51
N GLU A 328 -32.64 5.27 -3.09
CA GLU A 328 -33.91 4.75 -2.56
C GLU A 328 -33.74 3.94 -1.26
N ASP A 329 -32.60 3.29 -1.05
CA ASP A 329 -32.29 2.61 0.20
C ASP A 329 -31.79 3.64 1.23
N GLU A 330 -30.95 4.58 0.83
CA GLU A 330 -30.49 5.66 1.69
C GLU A 330 -31.67 6.48 2.25
N ALA A 331 -32.69 6.78 1.41
CA ALA A 331 -33.90 7.45 1.85
C ALA A 331 -34.69 6.68 2.93
N LYS A 332 -34.57 5.34 2.96
CA LYS A 332 -35.13 4.46 4.00
C LYS A 332 -34.18 4.31 5.20
N GLY A 333 -32.99 4.88 5.14
CA GLY A 333 -31.95 4.72 6.15
C GLY A 333 -31.24 3.37 6.08
N LEU A 334 -31.18 2.76 4.89
CA LEU A 334 -30.49 1.51 4.63
C LEU A 334 -29.22 1.75 3.82
N ASP A 335 -28.16 1.05 4.19
CA ASP A 335 -26.91 0.99 3.40
C ASP A 335 -26.98 -0.25 2.49
N THR A 336 -27.20 -0.03 1.20
CA THR A 336 -27.36 -1.11 0.22
C THR A 336 -26.22 -2.12 0.28
N VAL A 337 -24.96 -1.67 0.47
CA VAL A 337 -23.79 -2.54 0.49
C VAL A 337 -23.81 -3.44 1.74
N ILE A 338 -24.15 -2.89 2.91
CA ILE A 338 -24.31 -3.65 4.16
C ILE A 338 -25.48 -4.63 4.03
N GLU A 339 -26.61 -4.21 3.48
CA GLU A 339 -27.79 -5.08 3.34
C GLU A 339 -27.54 -6.27 2.40
N VAL A 340 -26.80 -6.06 1.29
CA VAL A 340 -26.39 -7.16 0.41
C VAL A 340 -25.45 -8.11 1.15
N ALA A 341 -24.48 -7.60 1.89
CA ALA A 341 -23.59 -8.43 2.70
C ALA A 341 -24.36 -9.27 3.76
N ARG A 342 -25.36 -8.68 4.42
CA ARG A 342 -26.26 -9.39 5.35
C ARG A 342 -27.01 -10.54 4.66
N GLN A 343 -27.53 -10.29 3.46
CA GLN A 343 -28.23 -11.33 2.67
C GLN A 343 -27.29 -12.47 2.26
N LEU A 344 -26.05 -12.16 1.87
CA LEU A 344 -25.04 -13.17 1.53
C LEU A 344 -24.67 -14.03 2.74
N LEU A 345 -24.54 -13.44 3.93
CA LEU A 345 -24.23 -14.15 5.17
C LEU A 345 -25.43 -14.93 5.75
N ALA A 346 -26.65 -14.63 5.32
CA ALA A 346 -27.86 -15.33 5.76
C ALA A 346 -28.09 -16.70 5.08
N ARG A 347 -27.44 -16.91 3.93
CA ARG A 347 -27.51 -18.16 3.14
C ARG A 347 -26.63 -19.23 3.76
#